data_b81ae5578dcf791c2e69d3ee2ca1d926
#
_entry.id   b81ae5578dcf791c2e69d3ee2ca1d926
#
_cell.length_a   1.000
_cell.length_b   1.000
_cell.length_c   1.000
_cell.angle_alpha   90.00
_cell.angle_beta   90.00
_cell.angle_gamma   90.00
#
_symmetry.space_group_name_H-M   'P 1'
#
loop_
_entity.id
_entity.type
_entity.pdbx_description
1 polymer ?
#
loop_
_entity_poly.entity_id
_entity_poly.type
_entity_poly.pdbx_seq_one_letter_code
_entity_poly.pdbx_strand_id
1 'polypeptide(L)'
;MNAIEISPGLVLRNYTPGKKLSDFKLIAFDMDSTLINIECIDEIADAVGRKAEVAAITEATMRGEIADFQTSLRRRVALLKGVTVADLEAVYVQRLQLNPGAAELVKACKAAGLKVLLVSGGFTFFADRVKERLGIDFARSNLLEIKSGPNCGELTGGLIAQTWGEICDGAEKRRTLLEVASLMGIAPQQCIAMGDGANDLPMMDACSHGGGLSVAYHAKPTVRERAMVSIESGGLDRLLEVVPN
;
A
#
# COMPACT_ATOMS: atom_id res chain seq x y z
N MET A 1 -13.77 8.27 21.66
CA MET A 1 -12.34 8.63 21.52
C MET A 1 -12.29 10.05 20.99
N ASN A 2 -11.52 10.93 21.62
CA ASN A 2 -11.47 12.33 21.16
C ASN A 2 -10.58 12.41 19.90
N ALA A 3 -11.18 12.81 18.78
CA ALA A 3 -10.46 13.21 17.59
C ALA A 3 -10.14 14.71 17.69
N ILE A 4 -8.92 15.10 17.39
CA ILE A 4 -8.47 16.50 17.42
C ILE A 4 -7.94 16.82 16.01
N GLU A 5 -8.57 17.77 15.34
CA GLU A 5 -8.06 18.32 14.09
C GLU A 5 -7.02 19.40 14.43
N ILE A 6 -5.77 19.16 14.07
CA ILE A 6 -4.64 20.06 14.36
C ILE A 6 -4.38 21.08 13.24
N SER A 7 -4.78 20.74 12.02
CA SER A 7 -4.83 21.65 10.86
C SER A 7 -5.87 21.09 9.87
N PRO A 8 -6.41 21.88 8.94
CA PRO A 8 -7.50 21.44 8.05
C PRO A 8 -7.23 20.09 7.39
N GLY A 9 -8.06 19.09 7.68
CA GLY A 9 -7.94 17.73 7.17
C GLY A 9 -6.77 16.90 7.76
N LEU A 10 -6.19 17.32 8.88
CA LEU A 10 -5.18 16.53 9.62
C LEU A 10 -5.69 16.27 11.04
N VAL A 11 -6.08 15.02 11.30
CA VAL A 11 -6.78 14.61 12.51
C VAL A 11 -5.96 13.62 13.30
N LEU A 12 -5.84 13.85 14.61
CA LEU A 12 -5.19 12.93 15.57
C LEU A 12 -6.26 12.20 16.39
N ARG A 13 -6.03 10.89 16.61
CA ARG A 13 -6.85 10.04 17.48
C ARG A 13 -5.94 9.23 18.41
N ASN A 14 -6.10 9.43 19.73
CA ASN A 14 -5.29 8.73 20.73
C ASN A 14 -3.77 8.87 20.51
N TYR A 15 -3.34 9.96 19.94
CA TYR A 15 -1.94 10.28 19.73
C TYR A 15 -1.64 11.69 20.22
N THR A 16 -0.60 11.81 21.03
CA THR A 16 -0.07 13.09 21.47
C THR A 16 1.23 13.33 20.72
N PRO A 17 1.36 14.41 19.96
CA PRO A 17 2.61 14.78 19.30
C PRO A 17 3.74 14.94 20.31
N GLY A 18 4.96 14.66 19.90
CA GLY A 18 6.15 14.76 20.74
C GLY A 18 7.32 13.93 20.23
N LYS A 19 7.04 12.94 19.39
CA LYS A 19 8.07 12.20 18.66
C LYS A 19 8.52 13.00 17.43
N LYS A 20 9.80 12.87 17.12
CA LYS A 20 10.40 13.33 15.87
C LYS A 20 10.46 12.18 14.85
N LEU A 21 10.62 12.51 13.59
CA LEU A 21 10.78 11.50 12.54
C LEU A 21 12.00 10.59 12.84
N SER A 22 13.09 11.14 13.36
CA SER A 22 14.30 10.40 13.73
C SER A 22 14.13 9.38 14.86
N ASP A 23 13.03 9.44 15.63
CA ASP A 23 12.70 8.45 16.67
C ASP A 23 12.20 7.14 16.06
N PHE A 24 11.77 7.18 14.80
CA PHE A 24 11.38 6.01 14.03
C PHE A 24 12.56 5.47 13.21
N LYS A 25 12.47 4.19 12.81
CA LYS A 25 13.52 3.50 12.06
C LYS A 25 12.99 2.81 10.79
N LEU A 26 11.68 2.59 10.74
CA LEU A 26 11.00 1.97 9.60
C LEU A 26 9.69 2.70 9.33
N ILE A 27 9.42 3.01 8.07
CA ILE A 27 8.10 3.39 7.60
C ILE A 27 7.64 2.42 6.51
N ALA A 28 6.44 1.87 6.68
CA ALA A 28 5.81 0.99 5.71
C ALA A 28 4.62 1.68 5.06
N PHE A 29 4.56 1.62 3.74
CA PHE A 29 3.49 2.18 2.92
C PHE A 29 2.74 1.08 2.18
N ASP A 30 1.42 1.24 2.06
CA ASP A 30 0.71 0.68 0.93
C ASP A 30 1.07 1.43 -0.37
N MET A 31 0.78 0.82 -1.52
CA MET A 31 1.06 1.42 -2.83
C MET A 31 -0.18 2.08 -3.43
N ASP A 32 -1.17 1.26 -3.78
CA ASP A 32 -2.36 1.68 -4.52
C ASP A 32 -3.18 2.65 -3.66
N SER A 33 -3.65 3.75 -4.23
CA SER A 33 -4.37 4.82 -3.52
C SER A 33 -3.62 5.45 -2.32
N THR A 34 -2.40 5.02 -2.01
CA THR A 34 -1.53 5.58 -0.95
C THR A 34 -0.31 6.27 -1.56
N LEU A 35 0.73 5.55 -2.01
CA LEU A 35 1.89 6.16 -2.68
C LEU A 35 1.57 6.65 -4.09
N ILE A 36 0.63 5.98 -4.76
CA ILE A 36 0.19 6.29 -6.13
C ILE A 36 -1.31 6.58 -6.17
N ASN A 37 -1.73 7.30 -7.21
CA ASN A 37 -3.09 7.81 -7.38
C ASN A 37 -4.10 6.82 -7.97
N ILE A 38 -3.71 5.56 -8.23
CA ILE A 38 -4.52 4.56 -8.92
C ILE A 38 -4.65 3.26 -8.13
N GLU A 39 -5.67 2.47 -8.48
CA GLU A 39 -5.78 1.04 -8.21
C GLU A 39 -5.25 0.29 -9.44
N CYS A 40 -4.07 -0.31 -9.35
CA CYS A 40 -3.40 -0.90 -10.52
C CYS A 40 -4.26 -1.93 -11.24
N ILE A 41 -4.96 -2.81 -10.52
CA ILE A 41 -5.78 -3.85 -11.12
C ILE A 41 -6.97 -3.27 -11.90
N ASP A 42 -7.57 -2.19 -11.42
CA ASP A 42 -8.70 -1.53 -12.05
C ASP A 42 -8.26 -0.80 -13.33
N GLU A 43 -7.09 -0.16 -13.32
CA GLU A 43 -6.54 0.53 -14.47
C GLU A 43 -6.06 -0.43 -15.56
N ILE A 44 -5.50 -1.59 -15.18
CA ILE A 44 -5.17 -2.67 -16.14
C ILE A 44 -6.47 -3.18 -16.79
N ALA A 45 -7.50 -3.44 -15.98
CA ALA A 45 -8.78 -3.93 -16.48
C ALA A 45 -9.47 -2.91 -17.41
N ASP A 46 -9.38 -1.61 -17.08
CA ASP A 46 -9.90 -0.52 -17.90
C ASP A 46 -9.21 -0.45 -19.27
N ALA A 47 -7.88 -0.59 -19.30
CA ALA A 47 -7.09 -0.56 -20.52
C ALA A 47 -7.48 -1.66 -21.51
N VAL A 48 -8.05 -2.78 -21.03
CA VAL A 48 -8.50 -3.92 -21.84
C VAL A 48 -10.02 -4.09 -21.87
N GLY A 49 -10.77 -3.09 -21.43
CA GLY A 49 -12.24 -3.04 -21.49
C GLY A 49 -12.96 -3.97 -20.50
N ARG A 50 -12.31 -4.38 -19.40
CA ARG A 50 -12.87 -5.30 -18.39
C ARG A 50 -13.10 -4.65 -17.02
N LYS A 51 -13.07 -3.33 -16.94
CA LYS A 51 -13.26 -2.58 -15.69
C LYS A 51 -14.56 -2.92 -14.96
N ALA A 52 -15.66 -3.00 -15.71
CA ALA A 52 -16.98 -3.31 -15.13
C ALA A 52 -17.02 -4.69 -14.46
N GLU A 53 -16.36 -5.69 -15.07
CA GLU A 53 -16.30 -7.05 -14.52
C GLU A 53 -15.46 -7.09 -13.23
N VAL A 54 -14.32 -6.40 -13.21
CA VAL A 54 -13.46 -6.29 -12.02
C VAL A 54 -14.18 -5.53 -10.90
N ALA A 55 -14.83 -4.42 -11.21
CA ALA A 55 -15.62 -3.63 -10.25
C ALA A 55 -16.75 -4.47 -9.61
N ALA A 56 -17.46 -5.28 -10.41
CA ALA A 56 -18.51 -6.16 -9.90
C ALA A 56 -18.00 -7.18 -8.86
N ILE A 57 -16.78 -7.73 -9.06
CA ILE A 57 -16.15 -8.62 -8.08
C ILE A 57 -15.78 -7.87 -6.80
N THR A 58 -15.24 -6.65 -6.93
CA THR A 58 -14.90 -5.79 -5.80
C THR A 58 -16.14 -5.48 -4.96
N GLU A 59 -17.25 -5.08 -5.61
CA GLU A 59 -18.52 -4.81 -4.94
C GLU A 59 -19.10 -6.06 -4.25
N ALA A 60 -19.05 -7.23 -4.91
CA ALA A 60 -19.49 -8.49 -4.32
C ALA A 60 -18.68 -8.83 -3.06
N THR A 61 -17.37 -8.54 -3.06
CA THR A 61 -16.51 -8.69 -1.88
C THR A 61 -16.94 -7.76 -0.76
N MET A 62 -17.22 -6.49 -1.09
CA MET A 62 -17.67 -5.49 -0.11
C MET A 62 -19.02 -5.83 0.52
N ARG A 63 -19.92 -6.50 -0.23
CA ARG A 63 -21.20 -7.01 0.29
C ARG A 63 -21.08 -8.32 1.06
N GLY A 64 -19.87 -8.91 1.16
CA GLY A 64 -19.64 -10.19 1.84
C GLY A 64 -20.08 -11.43 1.05
N GLU A 65 -20.39 -11.28 -0.25
CA GLU A 65 -20.74 -12.39 -1.15
C GLU A 65 -19.50 -13.21 -1.57
N ILE A 66 -18.33 -12.61 -1.49
CA ILE A 66 -17.02 -13.27 -1.66
C ILE A 66 -16.33 -13.27 -0.30
N ALA A 67 -15.95 -14.46 0.15
CA ALA A 67 -15.57 -14.71 1.54
C ALA A 67 -14.33 -13.95 2.02
N ASP A 68 -13.35 -13.73 1.14
CA ASP A 68 -12.06 -13.16 1.52
C ASP A 68 -11.36 -12.40 0.36
N PHE A 69 -10.36 -11.62 0.74
CA PHE A 69 -9.54 -10.82 -0.18
C PHE A 69 -8.81 -11.68 -1.21
N GLN A 70 -8.28 -12.85 -0.81
CA GLN A 70 -7.48 -13.70 -1.69
C GLN A 70 -8.35 -14.28 -2.81
N THR A 71 -9.55 -14.78 -2.49
CA THR A 71 -10.53 -15.25 -3.47
C THR A 71 -10.95 -14.15 -4.43
N SER A 72 -11.20 -12.94 -3.90
CA SER A 72 -11.52 -11.76 -4.70
C SER A 72 -10.39 -11.39 -5.66
N LEU A 73 -9.15 -11.36 -5.17
CA LEU A 73 -7.99 -11.02 -5.99
C LEU A 73 -7.79 -12.04 -7.12
N ARG A 74 -7.83 -13.34 -6.81
CA ARG A 74 -7.69 -14.39 -7.84
C ARG A 74 -8.75 -14.27 -8.95
N ARG A 75 -10.01 -14.01 -8.58
CA ARG A 75 -11.08 -13.79 -9.57
C ARG A 75 -10.83 -12.58 -10.46
N ARG A 76 -10.38 -11.47 -9.88
CA ARG A 76 -10.05 -10.25 -10.64
C ARG A 76 -8.84 -10.46 -11.54
N VAL A 77 -7.79 -11.12 -11.04
CA VAL A 77 -6.57 -11.44 -11.83
C VAL A 77 -6.90 -12.38 -12.98
N ALA A 78 -7.81 -13.34 -12.80
CA ALA A 78 -8.24 -14.24 -13.88
C ALA A 78 -8.84 -13.48 -15.08
N LEU A 79 -9.50 -12.33 -14.84
CA LEU A 79 -10.01 -11.44 -15.88
C LEU A 79 -8.90 -10.74 -16.68
N LEU A 80 -7.68 -10.68 -16.16
CA LEU A 80 -6.54 -10.06 -16.85
C LEU A 80 -5.84 -11.03 -17.82
N LYS A 81 -6.35 -12.25 -18.01
CA LYS A 81 -5.80 -13.20 -18.98
C LYS A 81 -5.71 -12.60 -20.37
N GLY A 82 -4.52 -12.69 -20.97
CA GLY A 82 -4.25 -12.15 -22.31
C GLY A 82 -3.79 -10.69 -22.33
N VAL A 83 -3.83 -9.97 -21.21
CA VAL A 83 -3.19 -8.65 -21.08
C VAL A 83 -1.70 -8.80 -21.31
N THR A 84 -1.11 -7.89 -22.06
CA THR A 84 0.33 -7.94 -22.38
C THR A 84 1.16 -7.09 -21.40
N VAL A 85 2.45 -7.39 -21.31
CA VAL A 85 3.40 -6.54 -20.59
C VAL A 85 3.41 -5.11 -21.15
N ALA A 86 3.17 -4.93 -22.46
CA ALA A 86 3.05 -3.60 -23.07
C ALA A 86 1.83 -2.83 -22.56
N ASP A 87 0.70 -3.51 -22.27
CA ASP A 87 -0.48 -2.89 -21.66
C ASP A 87 -0.16 -2.45 -20.21
N LEU A 88 0.56 -3.27 -19.45
CA LEU A 88 1.01 -2.89 -18.10
C LEU A 88 1.93 -1.67 -18.15
N GLU A 89 2.85 -1.61 -19.12
CA GLU A 89 3.75 -0.47 -19.31
C GLU A 89 2.96 0.78 -19.69
N ALA A 90 1.95 0.65 -20.56
CA ALA A 90 1.08 1.76 -20.92
C ALA A 90 0.31 2.32 -19.69
N VAL A 91 -0.21 1.46 -18.82
CA VAL A 91 -0.83 1.90 -17.56
C VAL A 91 0.18 2.62 -16.67
N TYR A 92 1.39 2.06 -16.51
CA TYR A 92 2.43 2.70 -15.69
C TYR A 92 2.81 4.09 -16.21
N VAL A 93 3.04 4.22 -17.51
CA VAL A 93 3.53 5.47 -18.11
C VAL A 93 2.43 6.52 -18.23
N GLN A 94 1.20 6.11 -18.58
CA GLN A 94 0.13 7.04 -18.93
C GLN A 94 -0.80 7.38 -17.78
N ARG A 95 -0.94 6.50 -16.77
CA ARG A 95 -1.97 6.64 -15.72
C ARG A 95 -1.39 6.76 -14.32
N LEU A 96 -0.28 6.07 -14.02
CA LEU A 96 0.29 6.07 -12.69
C LEU A 96 1.02 7.38 -12.39
N GLN A 97 0.57 8.06 -11.34
CA GLN A 97 1.26 9.22 -10.78
C GLN A 97 1.51 8.99 -9.28
N LEU A 98 2.58 9.55 -8.76
CA LEU A 98 2.78 9.60 -7.32
C LEU A 98 1.76 10.55 -6.69
N ASN A 99 1.19 10.15 -5.57
CA ASN A 99 0.35 11.05 -4.80
C ASN A 99 1.16 12.25 -4.27
N PRO A 100 0.51 13.42 -4.10
CA PRO A 100 1.16 14.62 -3.57
C PRO A 100 1.92 14.31 -2.28
N GLY A 101 3.13 14.84 -2.14
CA GLY A 101 3.96 14.68 -0.94
C GLY A 101 4.63 13.31 -0.78
N ALA A 102 4.41 12.34 -1.69
CA ALA A 102 5.00 11.00 -1.56
C ALA A 102 6.53 11.04 -1.66
N ALA A 103 7.07 11.71 -2.67
CA ALA A 103 8.51 11.83 -2.85
C ALA A 103 9.17 12.63 -1.72
N GLU A 104 8.53 13.70 -1.29
CA GLU A 104 8.97 14.57 -0.21
C GLU A 104 9.03 13.81 1.12
N LEU A 105 7.97 13.06 1.46
CA LEU A 105 7.93 12.27 2.68
C LEU A 105 8.98 11.16 2.68
N VAL A 106 9.10 10.39 1.58
CA VAL A 106 10.12 9.33 1.47
C VAL A 106 11.53 9.92 1.61
N LYS A 107 11.79 11.05 0.96
CA LYS A 107 13.07 11.77 1.08
C LYS A 107 13.36 12.21 2.52
N ALA A 108 12.36 12.77 3.20
CA ALA A 108 12.49 13.18 4.60
C ALA A 108 12.76 11.98 5.52
N CYS A 109 12.02 10.87 5.35
CA CYS A 109 12.23 9.64 6.10
C CYS A 109 13.67 9.11 5.94
N LYS A 110 14.17 9.05 4.71
CA LYS A 110 15.54 8.61 4.44
C LYS A 110 16.59 9.55 5.03
N ALA A 111 16.37 10.86 4.96
CA ALA A 111 17.26 11.85 5.58
C ALA A 111 17.29 11.74 7.11
N ALA A 112 16.17 11.37 7.73
CA ALA A 112 16.09 11.09 9.17
C ALA A 112 16.62 9.70 9.58
N GLY A 113 17.08 8.89 8.61
CA GLY A 113 17.68 7.57 8.84
C GLY A 113 16.69 6.41 8.90
N LEU A 114 15.43 6.60 8.48
CA LEU A 114 14.46 5.52 8.38
C LEU A 114 14.74 4.68 7.14
N LYS A 115 14.48 3.38 7.26
CA LYS A 115 14.25 2.50 6.12
C LYS A 115 12.81 2.62 5.66
N VAL A 116 12.61 2.46 4.35
CA VAL A 116 11.30 2.57 3.71
C VAL A 116 10.91 1.22 3.13
N LEU A 117 9.71 0.77 3.46
CA LEU A 117 9.11 -0.49 3.01
C LEU A 117 7.82 -0.19 2.22
N LEU A 118 7.69 -0.78 1.05
CA LEU A 118 6.46 -0.82 0.27
C LEU A 118 5.84 -2.20 0.38
N VAL A 119 4.58 -2.30 0.86
CA VAL A 119 3.87 -3.58 0.98
C VAL A 119 2.49 -3.45 0.35
N SER A 120 2.28 -4.11 -0.80
CA SER A 120 1.09 -3.89 -1.62
C SER A 120 0.35 -5.18 -1.97
N GLY A 121 -0.98 -5.12 -1.94
CA GLY A 121 -1.84 -6.11 -2.57
C GLY A 121 -1.89 -6.02 -4.10
N GLY A 122 -1.22 -5.02 -4.69
CA GLY A 122 -0.99 -4.87 -6.13
C GLY A 122 0.12 -5.80 -6.65
N PHE A 123 0.82 -5.38 -7.71
CA PHE A 123 1.70 -6.26 -8.46
C PHE A 123 3.15 -5.75 -8.52
N THR A 124 4.11 -6.70 -8.50
CA THR A 124 5.56 -6.43 -8.57
C THR A 124 5.94 -5.55 -9.75
N PHE A 125 5.25 -5.71 -10.87
CA PHE A 125 5.49 -4.89 -12.06
C PHE A 125 5.46 -3.38 -11.74
N PHE A 126 4.50 -2.92 -10.95
CA PHE A 126 4.36 -1.52 -10.54
C PHE A 126 5.18 -1.22 -9.28
N ALA A 127 5.15 -2.13 -8.30
CA ALA A 127 5.83 -1.94 -7.02
C ALA A 127 7.34 -1.77 -7.18
N ASP A 128 7.98 -2.54 -8.06
CA ASP A 128 9.43 -2.44 -8.30
C ASP A 128 9.78 -1.11 -8.97
N ARG A 129 8.97 -0.63 -9.91
CA ARG A 129 9.17 0.67 -10.56
C ARG A 129 8.94 1.84 -9.60
N VAL A 130 7.92 1.78 -8.74
CA VAL A 130 7.67 2.78 -7.70
C VAL A 130 8.80 2.77 -6.67
N LYS A 131 9.25 1.58 -6.26
CA LYS A 131 10.40 1.40 -5.37
C LYS A 131 11.65 2.07 -5.94
N GLU A 132 11.97 1.80 -7.19
CA GLU A 132 13.13 2.38 -7.86
C GLU A 132 13.01 3.91 -7.98
N ARG A 133 11.85 4.41 -8.43
CA ARG A 133 11.57 5.84 -8.59
C ARG A 133 11.70 6.63 -7.30
N LEU A 134 11.26 6.07 -6.17
CA LEU A 134 11.31 6.71 -4.85
C LEU A 134 12.56 6.35 -4.04
N GLY A 135 13.37 5.40 -4.51
CA GLY A 135 14.53 4.90 -3.77
C GLY A 135 14.14 4.16 -2.48
N ILE A 136 13.03 3.42 -2.49
CA ILE A 136 12.52 2.62 -1.38
C ILE A 136 13.47 1.44 -1.12
N ASP A 137 13.68 1.06 0.15
CA ASP A 137 14.66 0.03 0.53
C ASP A 137 14.12 -1.39 0.29
N PHE A 138 12.86 -1.65 0.68
CA PHE A 138 12.23 -2.98 0.61
C PHE A 138 10.87 -2.90 -0.08
N ALA A 139 10.51 -3.96 -0.81
CA ALA A 139 9.16 -4.09 -1.36
C ALA A 139 8.66 -5.54 -1.27
N ARG A 140 7.34 -5.71 -1.08
CA ARG A 140 6.62 -6.97 -1.19
C ARG A 140 5.26 -6.75 -1.84
N SER A 141 4.96 -7.53 -2.88
CA SER A 141 3.70 -7.47 -3.64
C SER A 141 3.49 -8.76 -4.41
N ASN A 142 2.33 -8.91 -5.05
CA ASN A 142 1.97 -10.12 -5.79
C ASN A 142 2.70 -10.20 -7.14
N LEU A 143 3.05 -11.39 -7.56
CA LEU A 143 3.72 -11.63 -8.84
C LEU A 143 2.72 -12.18 -9.86
N LEU A 144 2.44 -11.43 -10.92
CA LEU A 144 1.61 -11.87 -12.03
C LEU A 144 2.33 -12.98 -12.82
N GLU A 145 1.59 -14.02 -13.18
CA GLU A 145 2.11 -15.07 -14.04
C GLU A 145 2.06 -14.65 -15.50
N ILE A 146 3.21 -14.72 -16.18
CA ILE A 146 3.39 -14.36 -17.60
C ILE A 146 3.67 -15.62 -18.38
N LYS A 147 3.03 -15.79 -19.54
CA LYS A 147 3.27 -16.92 -20.45
C LYS A 147 4.69 -16.89 -20.99
N SER A 148 5.28 -18.08 -21.10
CA SER A 148 6.52 -18.35 -21.84
C SER A 148 6.21 -18.94 -23.22
N GLY A 149 7.15 -18.84 -24.16
CA GLY A 149 6.99 -19.39 -25.51
C GLY A 149 6.39 -18.41 -26.53
N PRO A 150 5.63 -18.88 -27.53
CA PRO A 150 5.18 -18.06 -28.68
C PRO A 150 4.34 -16.84 -28.31
N ASN A 151 3.61 -16.91 -27.18
CA ASN A 151 2.81 -15.80 -26.63
C ASN A 151 3.49 -15.23 -25.40
N CYS A 152 4.82 -15.16 -25.40
CA CYS A 152 5.58 -14.57 -24.29
C CYS A 152 5.16 -13.11 -24.08
N GLY A 153 5.03 -12.71 -22.81
CA GLY A 153 4.61 -11.35 -22.43
C GLY A 153 3.11 -11.17 -22.24
N GLU A 154 2.27 -12.21 -22.41
CA GLU A 154 0.86 -12.18 -22.01
C GLU A 154 0.65 -12.75 -20.61
N LEU A 155 -0.27 -12.15 -19.84
CA LEU A 155 -0.69 -12.69 -18.55
C LEU A 155 -1.49 -13.98 -18.73
N THR A 156 -1.24 -14.96 -17.88
CA THR A 156 -2.03 -16.21 -17.84
C THR A 156 -3.38 -16.02 -17.15
N GLY A 157 -3.52 -14.97 -16.33
CA GLY A 157 -4.62 -14.76 -15.40
C GLY A 157 -4.38 -15.43 -14.04
N GLY A 158 -3.15 -15.85 -13.76
CA GLY A 158 -2.70 -16.43 -12.49
C GLY A 158 -1.68 -15.55 -11.76
N LEU A 159 -1.36 -15.99 -10.54
CA LEU A 159 -0.30 -15.45 -9.70
C LEU A 159 0.78 -16.50 -9.49
N ILE A 160 2.02 -16.07 -9.31
CA ILE A 160 3.15 -16.95 -8.97
C ILE A 160 3.40 -16.86 -7.48
N ALA A 161 3.37 -18.02 -6.81
CA ALA A 161 3.78 -18.13 -5.42
C ALA A 161 5.28 -17.79 -5.27
N GLN A 162 5.59 -17.00 -4.27
CA GLN A 162 6.95 -16.62 -3.89
C GLN A 162 7.35 -17.36 -2.60
N THR A 163 8.58 -17.24 -2.17
CA THR A 163 9.09 -17.96 -0.98
C THR A 163 8.34 -17.63 0.31
N TRP A 164 7.72 -16.47 0.38
CA TRP A 164 6.91 -16.02 1.51
C TRP A 164 5.41 -16.36 1.37
N GLY A 165 4.92 -16.69 0.18
CA GLY A 165 3.52 -16.99 -0.13
C GLY A 165 3.11 -16.53 -1.52
N GLU A 166 1.81 -16.61 -1.82
CA GLU A 166 1.27 -16.23 -3.13
C GLU A 166 0.63 -14.85 -3.13
N ILE A 167 -0.10 -14.53 -2.07
CA ILE A 167 -0.91 -13.30 -2.01
C ILE A 167 -0.55 -12.44 -0.80
N CYS A 168 -0.21 -11.19 -1.09
CA CYS A 168 0.04 -10.15 -0.11
C CYS A 168 -1.30 -9.52 0.33
N ASP A 169 -1.98 -10.18 1.25
CA ASP A 169 -3.17 -9.70 1.93
C ASP A 169 -2.83 -8.91 3.21
N GLY A 170 -3.84 -8.57 4.00
CA GLY A 170 -3.62 -7.81 5.24
C GLY A 170 -2.78 -8.54 6.27
N ALA A 171 -2.90 -9.87 6.37
CA ALA A 171 -2.07 -10.69 7.26
C ALA A 171 -0.62 -10.69 6.80
N GLU A 172 -0.41 -10.79 5.49
CA GLU A 172 0.93 -10.73 4.90
C GLU A 172 1.56 -9.34 5.02
N LYS A 173 0.79 -8.25 4.85
CA LYS A 173 1.28 -6.89 5.10
C LYS A 173 1.80 -6.75 6.54
N ARG A 174 1.03 -7.22 7.51
CA ARG A 174 1.45 -7.25 8.92
C ARG A 174 2.71 -8.08 9.12
N ARG A 175 2.76 -9.29 8.57
CA ARG A 175 3.91 -10.19 8.68
C ARG A 175 5.16 -9.56 8.11
N THR A 176 5.06 -8.97 6.93
CA THR A 176 6.19 -8.30 6.25
C THR A 176 6.78 -7.17 7.09
N LEU A 177 5.92 -6.29 7.64
CA LEU A 177 6.39 -5.22 8.53
C LEU A 177 7.19 -5.79 9.70
N LEU A 178 6.65 -6.81 10.38
CA LEU A 178 7.27 -7.40 11.56
C LEU A 178 8.56 -8.17 11.23
N GLU A 179 8.61 -8.85 10.09
CA GLU A 179 9.83 -9.51 9.59
C GLU A 179 10.94 -8.50 9.33
N VAL A 180 10.64 -7.42 8.60
CA VAL A 180 11.62 -6.36 8.32
C VAL A 180 12.08 -5.67 9.60
N ALA A 181 11.16 -5.35 10.52
CA ALA A 181 11.51 -4.79 11.82
C ALA A 181 12.43 -5.73 12.61
N SER A 182 12.12 -7.03 12.64
CA SER A 182 12.94 -8.05 13.31
C SER A 182 14.34 -8.16 12.68
N LEU A 183 14.44 -8.19 11.34
CA LEU A 183 15.71 -8.23 10.63
C LEU A 183 16.58 -6.99 10.89
N MET A 184 15.94 -5.84 11.10
CA MET A 184 16.62 -4.59 11.46
C MET A 184 16.95 -4.49 12.97
N GLY A 185 16.49 -5.43 13.79
CA GLY A 185 16.66 -5.39 15.26
C GLY A 185 15.90 -4.23 15.93
N ILE A 186 14.77 -3.80 15.34
CA ILE A 186 13.94 -2.70 15.87
C ILE A 186 12.59 -3.20 16.37
N ALA A 187 12.05 -2.47 17.33
CA ALA A 187 10.74 -2.77 17.90
C ALA A 187 9.61 -2.06 17.15
N PRO A 188 8.34 -2.55 17.21
CA PRO A 188 7.19 -1.91 16.59
C PRO A 188 6.99 -0.44 16.98
N GLN A 189 7.45 -0.01 18.17
CA GLN A 189 7.44 1.38 18.63
C GLN A 189 8.22 2.34 17.71
N GLN A 190 9.14 1.79 16.92
CA GLN A 190 10.00 2.54 16.00
C GLN A 190 9.51 2.42 14.55
N CYS A 191 8.28 1.90 14.36
CA CYS A 191 7.66 1.73 13.05
C CYS A 191 6.51 2.70 12.83
N ILE A 192 6.37 3.15 11.59
CA ILE A 192 5.19 3.85 11.06
C ILE A 192 4.56 2.96 10.00
N ALA A 193 3.24 2.86 9.96
CA ALA A 193 2.51 2.20 8.87
C ALA A 193 1.44 3.14 8.31
N MET A 194 1.40 3.28 6.98
CA MET A 194 0.49 4.15 6.26
C MET A 194 -0.26 3.40 5.18
N GLY A 195 -1.58 3.62 5.10
CA GLY A 195 -2.46 3.02 4.09
C GLY A 195 -3.82 3.70 4.02
N ASP A 196 -4.68 3.26 3.09
CA ASP A 196 -6.02 3.81 2.86
C ASP A 196 -7.14 2.78 3.06
N GLY A 197 -6.83 1.49 2.97
CA GLY A 197 -7.78 0.39 2.92
C GLY A 197 -7.85 -0.49 4.16
N ALA A 198 -8.92 -1.28 4.28
CA ALA A 198 -9.10 -2.21 5.40
C ALA A 198 -8.02 -3.31 5.45
N ASN A 199 -7.42 -3.65 4.30
CA ASN A 199 -6.29 -4.57 4.17
C ASN A 199 -4.99 -4.02 4.79
N ASP A 200 -4.91 -2.71 5.09
CA ASP A 200 -3.76 -2.09 5.76
C ASP A 200 -3.87 -2.13 7.28
N LEU A 201 -5.10 -2.29 7.80
CA LEU A 201 -5.34 -2.27 9.24
C LEU A 201 -4.48 -3.25 10.03
N PRO A 202 -4.27 -4.52 9.60
CA PRO A 202 -3.40 -5.44 10.35
C PRO A 202 -1.95 -4.94 10.48
N MET A 203 -1.41 -4.28 9.45
CA MET A 203 -0.08 -3.67 9.47
C MET A 203 -0.07 -2.41 10.35
N MET A 204 -1.08 -1.56 10.23
CA MET A 204 -1.24 -0.33 11.00
C MET A 204 -1.41 -0.63 12.49
N ASP A 205 -2.24 -1.64 12.83
CA ASP A 205 -2.46 -2.07 14.22
C ASP A 205 -1.18 -2.64 14.85
N ALA A 206 -0.35 -3.35 14.06
CA ALA A 206 0.93 -3.85 14.58
C ALA A 206 1.86 -2.73 15.02
N CYS A 207 1.83 -1.58 14.35
CA CYS A 207 2.55 -0.38 14.78
C CYS A 207 1.89 0.26 15.99
N SER A 208 0.60 0.60 15.92
CA SER A 208 -0.10 1.37 16.96
C SER A 208 -0.16 0.64 18.29
N HIS A 209 -0.49 -0.66 18.30
CA HIS A 209 -0.48 -1.48 19.53
C HIS A 209 0.92 -1.66 20.11
N GLY A 210 1.94 -1.61 19.29
CA GLY A 210 3.34 -1.63 19.73
C GLY A 210 3.87 -0.28 20.22
N GLY A 211 3.08 0.82 20.14
CA GLY A 211 3.51 2.16 20.51
C GLY A 211 4.23 2.93 19.39
N GLY A 212 4.19 2.42 18.16
CA GLY A 212 4.55 3.11 16.93
C GLY A 212 3.42 4.00 16.42
N LEU A 213 3.37 4.27 15.12
CA LEU A 213 2.41 5.21 14.53
C LEU A 213 1.66 4.57 13.36
N SER A 214 0.32 4.68 13.38
CA SER A 214 -0.54 4.31 12.26
C SER A 214 -1.13 5.55 11.61
N VAL A 215 -1.08 5.61 10.27
CA VAL A 215 -1.48 6.78 9.48
C VAL A 215 -2.46 6.35 8.39
N ALA A 216 -3.62 6.98 8.37
CA ALA A 216 -4.62 6.84 7.32
C ALA A 216 -4.44 7.98 6.31
N TYR A 217 -4.24 7.68 5.03
CA TYR A 217 -4.10 8.67 3.96
C TYR A 217 -5.30 8.61 3.03
N HIS A 218 -6.10 9.67 2.97
CA HIS A 218 -7.35 9.78 2.18
C HIS A 218 -8.22 8.51 2.30
N ALA A 219 -8.16 7.88 3.46
CA ALA A 219 -8.62 6.54 3.70
C ALA A 219 -10.15 6.44 3.84
N LYS A 220 -10.64 5.21 3.73
CA LYS A 220 -12.04 4.87 4.00
C LYS A 220 -12.39 5.16 5.48
N PRO A 221 -13.67 5.48 5.80
CA PRO A 221 -14.07 5.88 7.16
C PRO A 221 -13.59 4.92 8.26
N THR A 222 -13.74 3.61 8.06
CA THR A 222 -13.32 2.58 9.02
C THR A 222 -11.81 2.59 9.30
N VAL A 223 -10.99 2.97 8.33
CA VAL A 223 -9.54 3.08 8.48
C VAL A 223 -9.18 4.36 9.23
N ARG A 224 -9.82 5.49 8.84
CA ARG A 224 -9.64 6.78 9.52
C ARG A 224 -9.97 6.73 11.01
N GLU A 225 -11.04 6.00 11.37
CA GLU A 225 -11.47 5.85 12.76
C GLU A 225 -10.48 5.05 13.63
N ARG A 226 -9.73 4.13 13.02
CA ARG A 226 -8.77 3.26 13.72
C ARG A 226 -7.35 3.81 13.75
N ALA A 227 -6.98 4.63 12.77
CA ALA A 227 -5.65 5.21 12.68
C ALA A 227 -5.41 6.27 13.76
N MET A 228 -4.16 6.38 14.21
CA MET A 228 -3.72 7.40 15.16
C MET A 228 -3.63 8.78 14.49
N VAL A 229 -3.26 8.83 13.22
CA VAL A 229 -3.22 10.04 12.39
C VAL A 229 -4.06 9.80 11.15
N SER A 230 -4.86 10.79 10.76
CA SER A 230 -5.63 10.77 9.52
C SER A 230 -5.33 12.01 8.71
N ILE A 231 -4.78 11.83 7.51
CA ILE A 231 -4.59 12.86 6.50
C ILE A 231 -5.78 12.78 5.56
N GLU A 232 -6.75 13.65 5.74
CA GLU A 232 -8.02 13.65 5.00
C GLU A 232 -7.99 14.60 3.80
N SER A 233 -7.00 15.51 3.76
CA SER A 233 -6.71 16.39 2.62
C SER A 233 -5.23 16.75 2.55
N GLY A 234 -4.75 17.11 1.37
CA GLY A 234 -3.34 17.45 1.11
C GLY A 234 -2.46 16.23 0.82
N GLY A 235 -1.16 16.38 0.86
CA GLY A 235 -0.18 15.37 0.50
C GLY A 235 0.25 14.48 1.68
N LEU A 236 0.97 13.39 1.36
CA LEU A 236 1.54 12.49 2.37
C LEU A 236 2.56 13.19 3.29
N ASP A 237 3.24 14.21 2.78
CA ASP A 237 4.21 15.03 3.51
C ASP A 237 3.61 15.75 4.72
N ARG A 238 2.29 15.86 4.80
CA ARG A 238 1.59 16.38 5.99
C ARG A 238 1.84 15.55 7.26
N LEU A 239 2.31 14.31 7.13
CA LEU A 239 2.79 13.57 8.28
C LEU A 239 3.91 14.32 9.03
N LEU A 240 4.71 15.11 8.33
CA LEU A 240 5.80 15.91 8.94
C LEU A 240 5.29 17.05 9.84
N GLU A 241 4.01 17.45 9.73
CA GLU A 241 3.36 18.36 10.69
C GLU A 241 3.14 17.68 12.05
N VAL A 242 3.05 16.33 12.08
CA VAL A 242 2.82 15.52 13.27
C VAL A 242 4.11 14.99 13.88
N VAL A 243 5.05 14.55 13.03
CA VAL A 243 6.36 14.01 13.40
C VAL A 243 7.45 14.79 12.65
N PRO A 244 7.82 15.98 13.10
CA PRO A 244 8.83 16.83 12.44
C PRO A 244 10.22 16.17 12.46
N ASN A 245 11.12 16.69 11.63
CA ASN A 245 12.53 16.27 11.56
C ASN A 245 13.31 16.56 12.84
#